data_10ed273e9cb7bd750ca53d78a27c57d1
#
_entry.id   10ed273e9cb7bd750ca53d78a27c57d1
#
_cell.length_a   1.000
_cell.length_b   1.000
_cell.length_c   1.000
_cell.angle_alpha   90.00
_cell.angle_beta   90.00
_cell.angle_gamma   90.00
#
_symmetry.space_group_name_H-M   'P 1'
#
loop_
_entity.id
_entity.type
_entity.pdbx_description
1 polymer ?
#
loop_
_entity_poly.entity_id
_entity_poly.type
_entity_poly.pdbx_seq_one_letter_code
_entity_poly.pdbx_strand_id
1 'polypeptide(L)'
;SNCDRDLAVAIKYCLKLKPKFLWHNESHLKDPGIIFIPGGFSFGDYLRAGILATKSPAIKEVIRHAKKGVPIIGICNGFQILTECKLLEGALIKNSSQLFSCKKVFLKIENKKNYFTKNIKKEIVQYPIAHSQGKFYVDDYNLKKLQDNDQIMFKYSSKNGDISNKYNPNGSIQNIAGIVNKKKKCSRFNASP
;
A
#
# COMPACT_ATOMS: atom_id res chain seq x y z
N SER A 1 2.22 5.29 -12.29
CA SER A 1 2.52 3.88 -12.15
C SER A 1 1.88 3.09 -13.28
N ASN A 2 2.49 2.01 -13.76
CA ASN A 2 2.13 1.38 -15.05
C ASN A 2 1.21 0.13 -14.93
N CYS A 3 0.83 -0.28 -13.72
CA CYS A 3 -0.22 -1.31 -13.51
C CYS A 3 -1.62 -0.70 -13.36
N ASP A 4 -1.86 0.43 -13.99
CA ASP A 4 -3.12 1.19 -13.92
C ASP A 4 -4.29 0.47 -14.59
N ARG A 5 -4.04 -0.17 -15.75
CA ARG A 5 -5.05 -0.93 -16.48
C ARG A 5 -5.53 -2.15 -15.71
N ASP A 6 -4.61 -2.92 -15.13
CA ASP A 6 -4.94 -4.11 -14.34
C ASP A 6 -5.80 -3.74 -13.13
N LEU A 7 -5.42 -2.65 -12.44
CA LEU A 7 -6.20 -2.12 -11.33
C LEU A 7 -7.59 -1.63 -11.79
N ALA A 8 -7.68 -0.96 -12.94
CA ALA A 8 -8.96 -0.51 -13.48
C ALA A 8 -9.88 -1.69 -13.82
N VAL A 9 -9.33 -2.77 -14.38
CA VAL A 9 -10.06 -4.02 -14.63
C VAL A 9 -10.57 -4.61 -13.32
N ALA A 10 -9.71 -4.72 -12.29
CA ALA A 10 -10.09 -5.23 -10.98
C ALA A 10 -11.21 -4.39 -10.33
N ILE A 11 -11.12 -3.05 -10.39
CA ILE A 11 -12.17 -2.15 -9.88
C ILE A 11 -13.49 -2.39 -10.61
N LYS A 12 -13.45 -2.47 -11.95
CA LYS A 12 -14.64 -2.70 -12.77
C LYS A 12 -15.31 -4.03 -12.44
N TYR A 13 -14.54 -5.12 -12.36
CA TYR A 13 -15.11 -6.46 -12.17
C TYR A 13 -15.48 -6.74 -10.71
N CYS A 14 -14.68 -6.33 -9.75
CA CYS A 14 -14.90 -6.64 -8.33
C CYS A 14 -15.81 -5.65 -7.64
N LEU A 15 -15.68 -4.36 -7.93
CA LEU A 15 -16.45 -3.30 -7.28
C LEU A 15 -17.63 -2.81 -8.11
N LYS A 16 -17.74 -3.24 -9.38
CA LYS A 16 -18.76 -2.79 -10.35
C LYS A 16 -18.76 -1.26 -10.56
N LEU A 17 -17.61 -0.62 -10.34
CA LEU A 17 -17.42 0.82 -10.51
C LEU A 17 -16.72 1.10 -11.86
N LYS A 18 -16.96 2.30 -12.39
CA LYS A 18 -16.26 2.80 -13.58
C LYS A 18 -15.11 3.71 -13.13
N PRO A 19 -13.84 3.24 -13.15
CA PRO A 19 -12.71 4.07 -12.76
C PRO A 19 -12.47 5.18 -13.79
N LYS A 20 -12.02 6.33 -13.29
CA LYS A 20 -11.48 7.42 -14.12
C LYS A 20 -9.97 7.46 -13.90
N PHE A 21 -9.23 7.57 -15.00
CA PHE A 21 -7.79 7.75 -14.95
C PHE A 21 -7.47 9.23 -14.74
N LEU A 22 -6.47 9.49 -13.90
CA LEU A 22 -5.83 10.78 -13.77
C LEU A 22 -4.39 10.63 -14.26
N TRP A 23 -4.02 11.35 -15.30
CA TRP A 23 -2.66 11.33 -15.82
C TRP A 23 -1.72 12.10 -14.90
N HIS A 24 -0.45 11.69 -14.82
CA HIS A 24 0.49 12.27 -13.84
C HIS A 24 0.71 13.78 -13.97
N ASN A 25 0.52 14.35 -15.18
CA ASN A 25 0.64 15.79 -15.43
C ASN A 25 -0.67 16.57 -15.19
N GLU A 26 -1.79 15.88 -14.93
CA GLU A 26 -3.04 16.55 -14.64
C GLU A 26 -3.07 17.08 -13.21
N SER A 27 -3.54 18.30 -13.05
CA SER A 27 -3.61 19.02 -11.78
C SER A 27 -5.03 19.22 -11.27
N HIS A 28 -6.02 18.56 -11.88
CA HIS A 28 -7.41 18.71 -11.50
C HIS A 28 -8.09 17.34 -11.33
N LEU A 29 -8.43 17.01 -10.08
CA LEU A 29 -9.21 15.83 -9.73
C LEU A 29 -10.53 16.29 -9.10
N LYS A 30 -11.63 16.11 -9.85
CA LYS A 30 -12.97 16.51 -9.42
C LYS A 30 -13.57 15.43 -8.50
N ASP A 31 -13.83 15.80 -7.26
CA ASP A 31 -14.62 15.09 -6.23
C ASP A 31 -14.59 13.53 -6.30
N PRO A 32 -13.42 12.90 -6.12
CA PRO A 32 -13.34 11.46 -6.12
C PRO A 32 -13.95 10.85 -4.84
N GLY A 33 -14.73 9.80 -4.98
CA GLY A 33 -15.24 9.04 -3.83
C GLY A 33 -14.15 8.19 -3.17
N ILE A 34 -13.20 7.70 -3.98
CA ILE A 34 -12.02 6.94 -3.55
C ILE A 34 -10.90 7.10 -4.58
N ILE A 35 -9.66 7.09 -4.13
CA ILE A 35 -8.48 7.18 -5.00
C ILE A 35 -7.66 5.89 -4.87
N PHE A 36 -7.24 5.34 -6.01
CA PHE A 36 -6.33 4.21 -6.09
C PHE A 36 -5.02 4.65 -6.75
N ILE A 37 -3.89 4.31 -6.11
CA ILE A 37 -2.56 4.48 -6.69
C ILE A 37 -2.04 3.08 -7.01
N PRO A 38 -1.87 2.74 -8.31
CA PRO A 38 -1.52 1.39 -8.73
C PRO A 38 -0.07 1.00 -8.44
N GLY A 39 0.24 -0.27 -8.62
CA GLY A 39 1.57 -0.82 -8.63
C GLY A 39 2.35 -0.50 -9.91
N GLY A 40 3.57 -1.03 -10.02
CA GLY A 40 4.48 -0.85 -11.16
C GLY A 40 5.73 -0.06 -10.80
N PHE A 41 6.29 0.69 -11.77
CA PHE A 41 7.52 1.46 -11.65
C PHE A 41 7.28 2.92 -12.06
N SER A 42 7.03 3.79 -11.09
CA SER A 42 6.81 5.21 -11.37
C SER A 42 8.12 5.90 -11.73
N PHE A 43 8.21 6.46 -12.93
CA PHE A 43 9.42 7.13 -13.42
C PHE A 43 10.68 6.25 -13.36
N GLY A 44 10.52 4.92 -13.59
CA GLY A 44 11.62 3.96 -13.58
C GLY A 44 12.19 3.65 -12.20
N ASP A 45 11.58 4.16 -11.12
CA ASP A 45 12.05 4.03 -9.73
C ASP A 45 13.52 4.42 -9.53
N TYR A 46 14.04 5.35 -10.36
CA TYR A 46 15.36 5.95 -10.18
C TYR A 46 15.43 6.65 -8.81
N LEU A 47 16.57 6.64 -8.17
CA LEU A 47 16.82 7.06 -6.80
C LEU A 47 16.14 6.11 -5.81
N ARG A 48 15.00 6.48 -5.24
CA ARG A 48 14.18 5.66 -4.35
C ARG A 48 12.80 5.48 -4.96
N ALA A 49 12.29 4.25 -4.93
CA ALA A 49 11.00 3.92 -5.53
C ALA A 49 9.87 4.86 -5.05
N GLY A 50 9.14 5.42 -6.00
CA GLY A 50 8.05 6.35 -5.73
C GLY A 50 8.44 7.81 -5.49
N ILE A 51 9.73 8.14 -5.22
CA ILE A 51 10.11 9.52 -4.85
C ILE A 51 9.85 10.53 -5.97
N LEU A 52 10.15 10.19 -7.22
CA LEU A 52 9.94 11.10 -8.35
C LEU A 52 8.44 11.33 -8.60
N ALA A 53 7.60 10.33 -8.37
CA ALA A 53 6.16 10.46 -8.52
C ALA A 53 5.57 11.52 -7.57
N THR A 54 6.18 11.75 -6.39
CA THR A 54 5.70 12.76 -5.43
C THR A 54 5.72 14.19 -5.99
N LYS A 55 6.54 14.42 -7.02
CA LYS A 55 6.66 15.74 -7.66
C LYS A 55 5.56 16.00 -8.70
N SER A 56 4.83 14.96 -9.12
CA SER A 56 3.81 15.10 -10.16
C SER A 56 2.60 15.93 -9.71
N PRO A 57 1.97 16.69 -10.62
CA PRO A 57 0.73 17.41 -10.34
C PRO A 57 -0.37 16.50 -9.78
N ALA A 58 -0.54 15.32 -10.35
CA ALA A 58 -1.54 14.35 -9.91
C ALA A 58 -1.36 13.96 -8.43
N ILE A 59 -0.14 13.76 -7.94
CA ILE A 59 0.09 13.41 -6.52
C ILE A 59 -0.16 14.60 -5.60
N LYS A 60 0.07 15.84 -6.04
CA LYS A 60 -0.34 17.02 -5.27
C LYS A 60 -1.86 17.03 -5.05
N GLU A 61 -2.64 16.65 -6.07
CA GLU A 61 -4.09 16.50 -5.95
C GLU A 61 -4.47 15.35 -5.00
N VAL A 62 -3.77 14.22 -5.07
CA VAL A 62 -3.97 13.11 -4.12
C VAL A 62 -3.78 13.59 -2.68
N ILE A 63 -2.71 14.34 -2.40
CA ILE A 63 -2.44 14.91 -1.07
C ILE A 63 -3.55 15.88 -0.65
N ARG A 64 -4.02 16.72 -1.56
CA ARG A 64 -5.13 17.66 -1.30
C ARG A 64 -6.42 16.92 -0.90
N HIS A 65 -6.76 15.86 -1.64
CA HIS A 65 -7.94 15.05 -1.34
C HIS A 65 -7.78 14.20 -0.07
N ALA A 66 -6.58 13.70 0.22
CA ALA A 66 -6.27 13.02 1.48
C ALA A 66 -6.57 13.91 2.70
N LYS A 67 -6.17 15.20 2.63
CA LYS A 67 -6.47 16.19 3.68
C LYS A 67 -7.97 16.40 3.88
N LYS A 68 -8.75 16.33 2.80
CA LYS A 68 -10.23 16.39 2.83
C LYS A 68 -10.87 15.10 3.35
N GLY A 69 -10.09 14.05 3.57
CA GLY A 69 -10.57 12.76 4.10
C GLY A 69 -11.09 11.80 3.05
N VAL A 70 -10.78 11.99 1.77
CA VAL A 70 -11.06 11.02 0.70
C VAL A 70 -10.27 9.74 0.97
N PRO A 71 -10.90 8.55 0.92
CA PRO A 71 -10.20 7.28 1.04
C PRO A 71 -9.18 7.07 -0.08
N ILE A 72 -7.99 6.61 0.28
CA ILE A 72 -6.90 6.37 -0.68
C ILE A 72 -6.30 4.99 -0.43
N ILE A 73 -6.12 4.23 -1.50
CA ILE A 73 -5.44 2.94 -1.50
C ILE A 73 -4.21 3.03 -2.40
N GLY A 74 -3.04 2.72 -1.84
CA GLY A 74 -1.80 2.54 -2.60
C GLY A 74 -1.41 1.07 -2.64
N ILE A 75 -1.12 0.52 -3.81
CA ILE A 75 -0.74 -0.87 -4.02
C ILE A 75 0.70 -0.92 -4.51
N CYS A 76 1.58 -1.72 -3.89
CA CYS A 76 2.98 -1.89 -4.28
C CYS A 76 3.70 -0.53 -4.45
N ASN A 77 4.00 -0.10 -5.68
CA ASN A 77 4.58 1.22 -5.93
C ASN A 77 3.71 2.38 -5.42
N GLY A 78 2.38 2.25 -5.47
CA GLY A 78 1.47 3.22 -4.84
C GLY A 78 1.69 3.34 -3.33
N PHE A 79 2.09 2.27 -2.68
CA PHE A 79 2.50 2.25 -1.28
C PHE A 79 3.75 3.10 -1.06
N GLN A 80 4.79 2.86 -1.86
CA GLN A 80 6.03 3.62 -1.81
C GLN A 80 5.75 5.12 -1.98
N ILE A 81 4.88 5.49 -2.92
CA ILE A 81 4.46 6.88 -3.14
C ILE A 81 3.79 7.47 -1.89
N LEU A 82 2.88 6.75 -1.25
CA LEU A 82 2.17 7.24 -0.07
C LEU A 82 3.09 7.48 1.13
N THR A 83 4.15 6.67 1.31
CA THR A 83 5.17 6.95 2.33
C THR A 83 6.05 8.13 1.96
N GLU A 84 6.49 8.21 0.72
CA GLU A 84 7.29 9.33 0.25
C GLU A 84 6.54 10.67 0.37
N CYS A 85 5.21 10.66 0.18
CA CYS A 85 4.34 11.82 0.41
C CYS A 85 4.03 12.11 1.89
N LYS A 86 4.52 11.29 2.83
CA LYS A 86 4.20 11.39 4.27
C LYS A 86 2.69 11.31 4.59
N LEU A 87 1.92 10.68 3.70
CA LEU A 87 0.52 10.34 3.99
C LEU A 87 0.40 9.10 4.87
N LEU A 88 1.48 8.31 4.93
CA LEU A 88 1.64 7.14 5.78
C LEU A 88 3.04 7.17 6.42
N GLU A 89 3.17 6.60 7.60
CA GLU A 89 4.44 6.50 8.32
C GLU A 89 5.37 5.45 7.69
N GLY A 90 6.67 5.56 7.95
CA GLY A 90 7.69 4.62 7.54
C GLY A 90 8.16 4.80 6.10
N ALA A 91 8.89 3.79 5.62
CA ALA A 91 9.46 3.74 4.28
C ALA A 91 9.49 2.30 3.76
N LEU A 92 9.58 2.14 2.44
CA LEU A 92 9.89 0.86 1.82
C LEU A 92 11.32 0.89 1.28
N ILE A 93 12.11 -0.07 1.73
CA ILE A 93 13.51 -0.21 1.38
C ILE A 93 13.77 -1.56 0.70
N LYS A 94 14.99 -1.77 0.23
CA LYS A 94 15.40 -3.03 -0.41
C LYS A 94 15.11 -4.22 0.49
N ASN A 95 14.66 -5.33 -0.11
CA ASN A 95 14.48 -6.60 0.57
C ASN A 95 15.76 -7.01 1.30
N SER A 96 15.65 -7.66 2.44
CA SER A 96 16.83 -8.13 3.20
C SER A 96 17.70 -9.09 2.42
N SER A 97 17.12 -9.86 1.49
CA SER A 97 17.86 -10.75 0.57
C SER A 97 18.60 -10.02 -0.56
N GLN A 98 18.36 -8.72 -0.74
CA GLN A 98 18.79 -7.92 -1.90
C GLN A 98 18.24 -8.41 -3.26
N LEU A 99 17.42 -9.45 -3.26
CA LEU A 99 16.86 -10.06 -4.48
C LEU A 99 15.41 -9.62 -4.70
N PHE A 100 14.98 -9.67 -5.97
CA PHE A 100 13.59 -9.53 -6.35
C PHE A 100 12.78 -10.73 -5.83
N SER A 101 11.68 -10.47 -5.15
CA SER A 101 10.79 -11.52 -4.62
C SER A 101 9.50 -11.55 -5.40
N CYS A 102 9.24 -12.68 -6.09
CA CYS A 102 7.99 -12.94 -6.81
C CYS A 102 7.40 -14.26 -6.34
N LYS A 103 6.37 -14.20 -5.49
CA LYS A 103 5.73 -15.40 -4.93
C LYS A 103 4.38 -15.09 -4.31
N LYS A 104 3.56 -16.13 -4.08
CA LYS A 104 2.34 -16.03 -3.27
C LYS A 104 2.70 -16.03 -1.78
N VAL A 105 2.07 -15.16 -1.03
CA VAL A 105 2.22 -15.04 0.43
C VAL A 105 0.87 -15.06 1.12
N PHE A 106 0.83 -15.45 2.37
CA PHE A 106 -0.35 -15.32 3.21
C PHE A 106 -0.22 -14.05 4.07
N LEU A 107 -1.33 -13.34 4.19
CA LEU A 107 -1.45 -12.15 5.02
C LEU A 107 -2.53 -12.39 6.07
N LYS A 108 -2.16 -12.22 7.33
CA LYS A 108 -3.12 -12.16 8.43
C LYS A 108 -3.66 -10.74 8.56
N ILE A 109 -4.98 -10.62 8.72
CA ILE A 109 -5.65 -9.34 8.92
C ILE A 109 -5.63 -9.03 10.41
N GLU A 110 -4.81 -8.06 10.81
CA GLU A 110 -4.65 -7.67 12.22
C GLU A 110 -5.75 -6.70 12.68
N ASN A 111 -6.19 -5.80 11.81
CA ASN A 111 -7.22 -4.83 12.15
C ASN A 111 -8.40 -4.91 11.19
N LYS A 112 -9.58 -5.27 11.72
CA LYS A 112 -10.86 -5.31 11.01
C LYS A 112 -11.76 -4.07 11.30
N LYS A 113 -11.29 -3.10 12.09
CA LYS A 113 -12.08 -1.93 12.53
C LYS A 113 -11.87 -0.69 11.66
N ASN A 114 -11.24 -0.82 10.48
CA ASN A 114 -11.00 0.30 9.59
C ASN A 114 -11.88 0.24 8.32
N TYR A 115 -11.93 1.34 7.60
CA TYR A 115 -12.76 1.50 6.39
C TYR A 115 -12.55 0.38 5.36
N PHE A 116 -11.33 -0.14 5.20
CA PHE A 116 -10.96 -1.05 4.12
C PHE A 116 -11.10 -2.53 4.48
N THR A 117 -11.07 -2.90 5.75
CA THR A 117 -11.05 -4.31 6.18
C THR A 117 -12.28 -4.73 6.97
N LYS A 118 -13.15 -3.79 7.38
CA LYS A 118 -14.31 -4.06 8.23
C LYS A 118 -15.30 -5.10 7.69
N ASN A 119 -15.36 -5.26 6.37
CA ASN A 119 -16.27 -6.20 5.72
C ASN A 119 -15.56 -7.51 5.29
N ILE A 120 -14.25 -7.66 5.54
CA ILE A 120 -13.52 -8.88 5.19
C ILE A 120 -13.81 -9.95 6.24
N LYS A 121 -14.52 -11.00 5.84
CA LYS A 121 -14.87 -12.12 6.73
C LYS A 121 -13.67 -13.01 7.05
N LYS A 122 -12.78 -13.24 6.08
CA LYS A 122 -11.57 -14.06 6.24
C LYS A 122 -10.59 -13.39 7.20
N GLU A 123 -9.84 -14.19 7.96
CA GLU A 123 -8.73 -13.70 8.80
C GLU A 123 -7.40 -13.74 8.07
N ILE A 124 -7.27 -14.68 7.14
CA ILE A 124 -6.08 -14.90 6.35
C ILE A 124 -6.46 -14.84 4.89
N VAL A 125 -5.68 -14.11 4.12
CA VAL A 125 -5.84 -13.95 2.67
C VAL A 125 -4.52 -14.26 1.97
N GLN A 126 -4.59 -14.74 0.74
CA GLN A 126 -3.41 -15.03 -0.06
C GLN A 126 -3.29 -14.00 -1.17
N TYR A 127 -2.09 -13.42 -1.32
CA TYR A 127 -1.77 -12.46 -2.38
C TYR A 127 -0.43 -12.76 -3.04
N PRO A 128 -0.27 -12.46 -4.32
CA PRO A 128 1.04 -12.41 -4.95
C PRO A 128 1.80 -11.17 -4.49
N ILE A 129 3.12 -11.30 -4.40
CA ILE A 129 4.05 -10.18 -4.27
C ILE A 129 5.06 -10.22 -5.41
N ALA A 130 5.50 -9.05 -5.89
CA ALA A 130 6.51 -8.90 -6.92
C ALA A 130 7.26 -7.58 -6.69
N HIS A 131 8.39 -7.61 -5.96
CA HIS A 131 9.14 -6.42 -5.60
C HIS A 131 10.59 -6.70 -5.20
N SER A 132 11.48 -5.73 -5.43
CA SER A 132 12.84 -5.68 -4.87
C SER A 132 12.93 -4.75 -3.65
N GLN A 133 12.01 -3.80 -3.51
CA GLN A 133 11.93 -2.79 -2.45
C GLN A 133 10.59 -2.90 -1.72
N GLY A 134 10.39 -4.02 -1.03
CA GLY A 134 9.15 -4.32 -0.30
C GLY A 134 9.31 -4.36 1.23
N LYS A 135 10.55 -4.24 1.73
CA LYS A 135 10.83 -4.25 3.17
C LYS A 135 10.29 -2.98 3.82
N PHE A 136 9.23 -3.12 4.62
CA PHE A 136 8.72 -2.02 5.42
C PHE A 136 9.63 -1.75 6.60
N TYR A 137 10.03 -0.49 6.73
CA TYR A 137 10.88 0.02 7.80
C TYR A 137 10.25 1.23 8.45
N VAL A 138 10.35 1.29 9.76
CA VAL A 138 9.96 2.43 10.59
C VAL A 138 10.80 2.36 11.88
N ASP A 139 11.12 3.52 12.48
CA ASP A 139 11.80 3.58 13.78
C ASP A 139 10.89 3.11 14.93
N ASP A 140 11.47 2.80 16.07
CA ASP A 140 10.77 2.23 17.22
C ASP A 140 9.67 3.14 17.78
N TYR A 141 9.88 4.45 17.76
CA TYR A 141 8.88 5.42 18.21
C TYR A 141 7.63 5.38 17.32
N ASN A 142 7.83 5.44 16.00
CA ASN A 142 6.72 5.38 15.06
C ASN A 142 6.12 3.96 14.99
N LEU A 143 6.90 2.91 15.20
CA LEU A 143 6.38 1.55 15.30
C LEU A 143 5.39 1.42 16.48
N LYS A 144 5.78 1.90 17.65
CA LYS A 144 4.89 1.93 18.81
C LYS A 144 3.62 2.73 18.54
N LYS A 145 3.75 3.89 17.89
CA LYS A 145 2.62 4.72 17.48
C LYS A 145 1.66 4.00 16.52
N LEU A 146 2.20 3.21 15.56
CA LEU A 146 1.38 2.39 14.66
C LEU A 146 0.62 1.32 15.44
N GLN A 147 1.23 0.69 16.44
CA GLN A 147 0.62 -0.32 17.30
C GLN A 147 -0.47 0.29 18.19
N ASP A 148 -0.14 1.35 18.93
CA ASP A 148 -1.05 2.01 19.88
C ASP A 148 -2.31 2.59 19.21
N ASN A 149 -2.23 2.94 17.92
CA ASN A 149 -3.35 3.48 17.15
C ASN A 149 -4.05 2.44 16.25
N ASP A 150 -3.76 1.14 16.39
CA ASP A 150 -4.33 0.07 15.53
C ASP A 150 -4.14 0.36 14.03
N GLN A 151 -2.95 0.84 13.64
CA GLN A 151 -2.68 1.21 12.25
C GLN A 151 -2.09 0.07 11.42
N ILE A 152 -1.74 -1.06 12.02
CA ILE A 152 -1.26 -2.24 11.31
C ILE A 152 -2.46 -3.03 10.80
N MET A 153 -2.60 -3.13 9.48
CA MET A 153 -3.71 -3.83 8.84
C MET A 153 -3.41 -5.28 8.54
N PHE A 154 -2.20 -5.54 8.03
CA PHE A 154 -1.78 -6.85 7.55
C PHE A 154 -0.38 -7.19 8.02
N LYS A 155 -0.19 -8.47 8.35
CA LYS A 155 1.13 -9.05 8.58
C LYS A 155 1.34 -10.28 7.70
N TYR A 156 2.57 -10.48 7.24
CA TYR A 156 2.96 -11.74 6.61
C TYR A 156 2.82 -12.88 7.61
N SER A 157 2.21 -13.98 7.17
CA SER A 157 1.93 -15.13 8.03
C SER A 157 2.04 -16.44 7.28
N SER A 158 1.91 -17.55 8.01
CA SER A 158 1.62 -18.85 7.43
C SER A 158 0.18 -18.94 6.93
N LYS A 159 -0.16 -20.04 6.24
CA LYS A 159 -1.54 -20.37 5.86
C LYS A 159 -2.48 -20.46 7.09
N ASN A 160 -1.93 -20.80 8.25
CA ASN A 160 -2.68 -20.96 9.50
C ASN A 160 -2.65 -19.69 10.38
N GLY A 161 -2.02 -18.61 9.93
CA GLY A 161 -1.97 -17.33 10.63
C GLY A 161 -0.79 -17.15 11.60
N ASP A 162 0.19 -18.08 11.62
CA ASP A 162 1.40 -17.92 12.45
C ASP A 162 2.26 -16.80 11.92
N ILE A 163 2.64 -15.87 12.80
CA ILE A 163 3.49 -14.75 12.49
C ILE A 163 4.90 -15.06 13.01
N SER A 164 5.77 -15.48 12.11
CA SER A 164 7.19 -15.70 12.42
C SER A 164 8.07 -15.17 11.28
N ASN A 165 9.35 -14.95 11.54
CA ASN A 165 10.32 -14.50 10.52
C ASN A 165 10.43 -15.46 9.33
N LYS A 166 10.11 -16.73 9.50
CA LYS A 166 10.08 -17.75 8.44
C LYS A 166 9.12 -17.37 7.30
N TYR A 167 8.03 -16.70 7.62
CA TYR A 167 6.99 -16.30 6.66
C TYR A 167 7.16 -14.86 6.15
N ASN A 168 8.21 -14.17 6.61
CA ASN A 168 8.52 -12.80 6.18
C ASN A 168 9.33 -12.84 4.87
N PRO A 169 8.75 -12.43 3.73
CA PRO A 169 9.40 -12.61 2.43
C PRO A 169 10.50 -11.60 2.14
N ASN A 170 10.55 -10.49 2.88
CA ASN A 170 11.36 -9.33 2.52
C ASN A 170 12.08 -8.66 3.70
N GLY A 171 11.86 -9.15 4.94
CA GLY A 171 12.47 -8.60 6.15
C GLY A 171 11.75 -7.37 6.72
N SER A 172 10.48 -7.16 6.39
CA SER A 172 9.66 -6.09 6.99
C SER A 172 9.63 -6.19 8.50
N ILE A 173 9.74 -5.04 9.18
CA ILE A 173 9.68 -4.99 10.65
C ILE A 173 8.37 -5.64 11.15
N GLN A 174 8.47 -6.52 12.15
CA GLN A 174 7.33 -7.25 12.73
C GLN A 174 6.39 -7.89 11.71
N ASN A 175 6.91 -8.34 10.56
CA ASN A 175 6.14 -8.92 9.46
C ASN A 175 5.07 -7.98 8.86
N ILE A 176 5.18 -6.68 9.07
CA ILE A 176 4.16 -5.72 8.60
C ILE A 176 4.13 -5.73 7.06
N ALA A 177 2.96 -6.02 6.52
CA ALA A 177 2.69 -6.05 5.08
C ALA A 177 1.75 -4.93 4.62
N GLY A 178 1.05 -4.28 5.55
CA GLY A 178 0.15 -3.18 5.24
C GLY A 178 -0.24 -2.39 6.48
N ILE A 179 -0.37 -1.08 6.31
CA ILE A 179 -0.78 -0.16 7.37
C ILE A 179 -1.87 0.80 6.89
N VAL A 180 -2.51 1.49 7.83
CA VAL A 180 -3.48 2.55 7.58
C VAL A 180 -3.04 3.81 8.34
N ASN A 181 -3.44 5.00 7.87
CA ASN A 181 -3.19 6.22 8.59
C ASN A 181 -4.08 6.32 9.85
N LYS A 182 -3.74 7.23 10.77
CA LYS A 182 -4.49 7.44 12.04
C LYS A 182 -5.98 7.70 11.81
N LYS A 183 -6.35 8.39 10.72
CA LYS A 183 -7.76 8.62 10.35
C LYS A 183 -8.43 7.37 9.76
N LYS A 184 -7.68 6.26 9.59
CA LYS A 184 -8.13 4.97 9.06
C LYS A 184 -8.78 5.04 7.66
N LYS A 185 -8.40 6.05 6.86
CA LYS A 185 -8.93 6.34 5.53
C LYS A 185 -7.89 6.25 4.41
N CYS A 186 -6.59 6.24 4.71
CA CYS A 186 -5.54 5.88 3.76
C CYS A 186 -5.02 4.51 4.12
N SER A 187 -5.11 3.57 3.20
CA SER A 187 -4.66 2.21 3.41
C SER A 187 -3.81 1.69 2.27
N ARG A 188 -3.22 0.52 2.46
CA ARG A 188 -2.30 -0.04 1.50
C ARG A 188 -2.00 -1.52 1.67
N PHE A 189 -1.64 -2.13 0.55
CA PHE A 189 -1.14 -3.48 0.46
C PHE A 189 0.21 -3.52 -0.27
N ASN A 190 1.14 -4.31 0.24
CA ASN A 190 2.36 -4.66 -0.45
C ASN A 190 2.16 -5.92 -1.30
N ALA A 191 1.06 -5.97 -2.03
CA ALA A 191 0.73 -7.03 -2.97
C ALA A 191 0.72 -6.47 -4.39
N SER A 192 1.15 -7.27 -5.35
CA SER A 192 0.95 -6.99 -6.77
C SER A 192 -0.47 -7.39 -7.19
N PRO A 193 -1.06 -6.70 -8.15
CA PRO A 193 -2.34 -7.07 -8.72
C PRO A 193 -2.30 -8.42 -9.41
#